data_fa05bb521979557508d950eb22dfc139
#
_entry.id   fa05bb521979557508d950eb22dfc139
#
_cell.length_a   1.000
_cell.length_b   1.000
_cell.length_c   1.000
_cell.angle_alpha   90.00
_cell.angle_beta   90.00
_cell.angle_gamma   90.00
#
_symmetry.space_group_name_H-M   'P 1'
#
loop_
_entity.id
_entity.type
_entity.pdbx_description
1 polymer ?
#
loop_
_entity_poly.entity_id
_entity_poly.type
_entity_poly.pdbx_seq_one_letter_code
_entity_poly.pdbx_strand_id
1 'polypeptide(L)'
;MSIGERIIELRKEKELSQGQLADMIGVSRQAVSKWENDSASPDMLKLIRLADALDTEIEYLATGKKPVYLPAPVVVNLSEKVDRIVERVVEKPVIKRVVRIKYRNDPFMLTVTGIAGAILGLVIGLLL
;
A
#
# COMPACT_ATOMS: atom_id res chain seq x y z
N MET A 1 7.04 26.44 10.63
CA MET A 1 7.56 26.56 9.26
C MET A 1 6.40 26.97 8.35
N SER A 2 6.49 28.16 7.78
CA SER A 2 5.46 28.71 6.90
C SER A 2 5.51 28.06 5.52
N ILE A 3 4.49 28.31 4.67
CA ILE A 3 4.51 27.83 3.29
C ILE A 3 5.65 28.48 2.49
N GLY A 4 5.94 29.76 2.75
CA GLY A 4 7.04 30.47 2.10
C GLY A 4 8.41 29.86 2.46
N GLU A 5 8.64 29.55 3.71
CA GLU A 5 9.87 28.89 4.16
C GLU A 5 10.06 27.51 3.51
N ARG A 6 8.99 26.72 3.34
CA ARG A 6 9.04 25.42 2.65
C ARG A 6 9.37 25.59 1.16
N ILE A 7 8.79 26.57 0.51
CA ILE A 7 9.10 26.88 -0.90
C ILE A 7 10.60 27.23 -1.04
N ILE A 8 11.14 28.06 -0.16
CA ILE A 8 12.56 28.44 -0.16
C ILE A 8 13.45 27.21 0.01
N GLU A 9 13.14 26.36 1.00
CA GLU A 9 13.93 25.18 1.31
C GLU A 9 13.98 24.22 0.11
N LEU A 10 12.81 23.82 -0.41
CA LEU A 10 12.70 22.90 -1.54
C LEU A 10 13.32 23.46 -2.82
N ARG A 11 13.16 24.78 -3.08
CA ARG A 11 13.79 25.42 -4.22
C ARG A 11 15.31 25.39 -4.13
N LYS A 12 15.84 25.67 -2.94
CA LYS A 12 17.30 25.64 -2.70
C LYS A 12 17.87 24.24 -2.79
N GLU A 13 17.15 23.22 -2.31
CA GLU A 13 17.55 21.81 -2.47
C GLU A 13 17.69 21.41 -3.95
N LYS A 14 16.85 21.99 -4.81
CA LYS A 14 16.91 21.79 -6.27
C LYS A 14 17.85 22.77 -6.97
N GLU A 15 18.58 23.60 -6.24
CA GLU A 15 19.48 24.62 -6.78
C GLU A 15 18.82 25.59 -7.77
N LEU A 16 17.51 25.82 -7.64
CA LEU A 16 16.74 26.70 -8.51
C LEU A 16 16.77 28.15 -8.01
N SER A 17 16.87 29.12 -8.93
CA SER A 17 16.59 30.51 -8.63
C SER A 17 15.07 30.77 -8.58
N GLN A 18 14.66 31.90 -7.96
CA GLN A 18 13.24 32.32 -7.97
C GLN A 18 12.71 32.49 -9.41
N GLY A 19 13.56 32.95 -10.33
CA GLY A 19 13.19 33.12 -11.74
C GLY A 19 12.97 31.78 -12.42
N GLN A 20 13.88 30.84 -12.24
CA GLN A 20 13.75 29.48 -12.80
C GLN A 20 12.50 28.77 -12.29
N LEU A 21 12.23 28.85 -10.99
CA LEU A 21 11.00 28.29 -10.44
C LEU A 21 9.75 28.97 -11.03
N ALA A 22 9.77 30.29 -11.15
CA ALA A 22 8.68 31.06 -11.74
C ALA A 22 8.40 30.66 -13.20
N ASP A 23 9.45 30.47 -14.01
CA ASP A 23 9.35 30.03 -15.40
C ASP A 23 8.75 28.61 -15.49
N MET A 24 9.16 27.69 -14.61
CA MET A 24 8.64 26.31 -14.57
C MET A 24 7.13 26.25 -14.31
N ILE A 25 6.62 27.13 -13.44
CA ILE A 25 5.20 27.12 -13.04
C ILE A 25 4.35 28.15 -13.81
N GLY A 26 4.96 28.95 -14.69
CA GLY A 26 4.27 29.91 -15.54
C GLY A 26 3.76 31.16 -14.80
N VAL A 27 4.56 31.72 -13.88
CA VAL A 27 4.26 32.93 -13.11
C VAL A 27 5.43 33.91 -13.17
N SER A 28 5.23 35.14 -12.66
CA SER A 28 6.31 36.09 -12.52
C SER A 28 7.25 35.76 -11.36
N ARG A 29 8.53 36.10 -11.47
CA ARG A 29 9.48 36.01 -10.37
C ARG A 29 8.99 36.73 -9.11
N GLN A 30 8.29 37.86 -9.29
CA GLN A 30 7.72 38.65 -8.18
C GLN A 30 6.65 37.86 -7.41
N ALA A 31 5.85 37.04 -8.10
CA ALA A 31 4.88 36.18 -7.44
C ALA A 31 5.57 35.15 -6.53
N VAL A 32 6.61 34.47 -7.01
CA VAL A 32 7.41 33.54 -6.21
C VAL A 32 8.03 34.26 -5.01
N SER A 33 8.62 35.44 -5.23
CA SER A 33 9.19 36.24 -4.13
C SER A 33 8.17 36.62 -3.06
N LYS A 34 6.94 36.97 -3.45
CA LYS A 34 5.86 37.27 -2.49
C LYS A 34 5.43 36.05 -1.70
N TRP A 35 5.39 34.87 -2.32
CA TRP A 35 5.06 33.63 -1.62
C TRP A 35 6.16 33.21 -0.65
N GLU A 36 7.41 33.34 -1.04
CA GLU A 36 8.56 33.05 -0.18
C GLU A 36 8.64 33.96 1.04
N ASN A 37 8.17 35.20 0.92
CA ASN A 37 8.13 36.17 2.03
C ASN A 37 6.79 36.18 2.78
N ASP A 38 5.90 35.24 2.51
CA ASP A 38 4.55 35.17 3.09
C ASP A 38 3.70 36.44 2.90
N SER A 39 4.06 37.29 1.94
CA SER A 39 3.30 38.50 1.58
C SER A 39 2.05 38.19 0.74
N ALA A 40 2.01 37.02 0.13
CA ALA A 40 0.89 36.45 -0.59
C ALA A 40 0.95 34.93 -0.51
N SER A 41 -0.18 34.28 -0.77
CA SER A 41 -0.24 32.82 -0.86
C SER A 41 -0.55 32.38 -2.29
N PRO A 42 0.04 31.26 -2.77
CA PRO A 42 -0.36 30.70 -4.05
C PRO A 42 -1.79 30.18 -3.98
N ASP A 43 -2.56 30.35 -5.07
CA ASP A 43 -3.85 29.69 -5.22
C ASP A 43 -3.66 28.17 -5.44
N MET A 44 -4.75 27.41 -5.38
CA MET A 44 -4.71 25.96 -5.48
C MET A 44 -4.01 25.47 -6.76
N LEU A 45 -4.28 26.10 -7.89
CA LEU A 45 -3.69 25.70 -9.17
C LEU A 45 -2.18 25.94 -9.19
N LYS A 46 -1.73 27.05 -8.62
CA LYS A 46 -0.29 27.36 -8.51
C LYS A 46 0.38 26.48 -7.46
N LEU A 47 -0.33 26.11 -6.40
CA LEU A 47 0.15 25.18 -5.39
C LEU A 47 0.42 23.77 -5.98
N ILE A 48 -0.48 23.30 -6.85
CA ILE A 48 -0.29 22.04 -7.59
C ILE A 48 0.96 22.11 -8.46
N ARG A 49 1.10 23.17 -9.25
CA ARG A 49 2.28 23.36 -10.11
C ARG A 49 3.59 23.51 -9.32
N LEU A 50 3.53 24.16 -8.15
CA LEU A 50 4.67 24.25 -7.23
C LEU A 50 5.08 22.87 -6.70
N ALA A 51 4.11 22.05 -6.29
CA ALA A 51 4.35 20.71 -5.80
C ALA A 51 5.02 19.84 -6.88
N ASP A 52 4.51 19.90 -8.11
CA ASP A 52 5.11 19.20 -9.25
C ASP A 52 6.54 19.70 -9.56
N ALA A 53 6.74 21.01 -9.63
CA ALA A 53 8.04 21.60 -9.93
C ALA A 53 9.09 21.33 -8.85
N LEU A 54 8.65 21.29 -7.59
CA LEU A 54 9.50 21.03 -6.42
C LEU A 54 9.58 19.53 -6.06
N ASP A 55 8.88 18.67 -6.83
CA ASP A 55 8.85 17.22 -6.62
C ASP A 55 8.47 16.85 -5.18
N THR A 56 7.37 17.42 -4.72
CA THR A 56 6.87 17.26 -3.36
C THR A 56 5.35 17.07 -3.35
N GLU A 57 4.84 16.60 -2.23
CA GLU A 57 3.40 16.45 -2.03
C GLU A 57 2.74 17.80 -1.72
N ILE A 58 1.55 18.04 -2.31
CA ILE A 58 0.75 19.25 -2.07
C ILE A 58 0.45 19.41 -0.57
N GLU A 59 0.15 18.30 0.11
CA GLU A 59 -0.13 18.30 1.53
C GLU A 59 1.08 18.77 2.34
N TYR A 60 2.29 18.29 2.01
CA TYR A 60 3.50 18.76 2.66
C TYR A 60 3.74 20.25 2.40
N LEU A 61 3.58 20.70 1.17
CA LEU A 61 3.77 22.10 0.81
C LEU A 61 2.77 23.01 1.54
N ALA A 62 1.50 22.60 1.64
CA ALA A 62 0.44 23.38 2.28
C ALA A 62 0.51 23.34 3.83
N THR A 63 0.74 22.19 4.41
CA THR A 63 0.60 21.97 5.88
C THR A 63 1.90 21.71 6.61
N GLY A 64 2.96 21.32 5.90
CA GLY A 64 4.22 20.87 6.48
C GLY A 64 4.19 19.43 7.00
N LYS A 65 3.07 18.72 6.85
CA LYS A 65 2.96 17.33 7.24
C LYS A 65 3.41 16.45 6.10
N LYS A 66 4.38 15.57 6.36
CA LYS A 66 4.74 14.54 5.39
C LYS A 66 3.61 13.52 5.30
N PRO A 67 3.21 13.10 4.09
CA PRO A 67 2.20 12.06 3.96
C PRO A 67 2.66 10.79 4.68
N VAL A 68 1.79 10.23 5.50
CA VAL A 68 2.02 8.93 6.12
C VAL A 68 1.70 7.88 5.07
N TYR A 69 2.70 7.41 4.38
CA TYR A 69 2.53 6.23 3.53
C TYR A 69 2.34 5.03 4.44
N LEU A 70 1.09 4.60 4.60
CA LEU A 70 0.85 3.28 5.15
C LEU A 70 1.53 2.28 4.21
N PRO A 71 2.33 1.35 4.73
CA PRO A 71 2.91 0.32 3.88
C PRO A 71 1.77 -0.34 3.12
N ALA A 72 1.96 -0.53 1.82
CA ALA A 72 0.99 -1.22 0.99
C ALA A 72 0.56 -2.49 1.73
N PRO A 73 -0.75 -2.81 1.75
CA PRO A 73 -1.20 -4.00 2.44
C PRO A 73 -0.37 -5.17 1.92
N VAL A 74 0.36 -5.81 2.84
CA VAL A 74 1.12 -7.01 2.50
C VAL A 74 0.08 -8.00 2.01
N VAL A 75 0.01 -8.21 0.71
CA VAL A 75 -0.78 -9.28 0.11
C VAL A 75 -0.12 -10.57 0.57
N VAL A 76 -0.47 -10.99 1.79
CA VAL A 76 -0.09 -12.30 2.28
C VAL A 76 -0.81 -13.27 1.37
N ASN A 77 -0.06 -14.03 0.60
CA ASN A 77 -0.64 -15.10 -0.22
C ASN A 77 -1.30 -16.10 0.75
N LEU A 78 -2.60 -15.91 0.96
CA LEU A 78 -3.38 -16.66 1.94
C LEU A 78 -3.33 -18.16 1.64
N SER A 79 -3.20 -18.53 0.35
CA SER A 79 -3.09 -19.92 -0.07
C SER A 79 -1.88 -20.62 0.55
N GLU A 80 -0.70 -20.01 0.47
CA GLU A 80 0.53 -20.59 1.01
C GLU A 80 0.50 -20.72 2.54
N LYS A 81 -0.17 -19.80 3.22
CA LYS A 81 -0.34 -19.83 4.68
C LYS A 81 -1.37 -20.87 5.11
N VAL A 82 -2.44 -21.03 4.33
CA VAL A 82 -3.47 -22.04 4.55
C VAL A 82 -2.88 -23.43 4.33
N ASP A 83 -2.10 -23.66 3.28
CA ASP A 83 -1.47 -24.96 3.01
C ASP A 83 -0.54 -25.39 4.15
N ARG A 84 0.28 -24.48 4.67
CA ARG A 84 1.14 -24.78 5.85
C ARG A 84 0.34 -25.10 7.12
N ILE A 85 -0.82 -24.47 7.31
CA ILE A 85 -1.70 -24.75 8.45
C ILE A 85 -2.39 -26.10 8.27
N VAL A 86 -2.88 -26.38 7.06
CA VAL A 86 -3.54 -27.65 6.73
C VAL A 86 -2.57 -28.81 6.89
N GLU A 87 -1.35 -28.73 6.36
CA GLU A 87 -0.31 -29.75 6.58
C GLU A 87 -0.06 -29.99 8.07
N ARG A 88 0.13 -28.92 8.84
CA ARG A 88 0.41 -29.01 10.28
C ARG A 88 -0.74 -29.59 11.09
N VAL A 89 -2.00 -29.35 10.68
CA VAL A 89 -3.19 -29.90 11.33
C VAL A 89 -3.44 -31.36 10.95
N VAL A 90 -3.21 -31.72 9.70
CA VAL A 90 -3.38 -33.07 9.18
C VAL A 90 -2.31 -34.04 9.76
N GLU A 91 -1.11 -33.56 10.02
CA GLU A 91 -0.01 -34.36 10.56
C GLU A 91 -0.12 -34.64 12.08
N LYS A 92 -1.04 -33.96 12.81
CA LYS A 92 -1.20 -34.25 14.24
C LYS A 92 -1.66 -35.70 14.44
N PRO A 93 -0.94 -36.51 15.25
CA PRO A 93 -1.22 -37.93 15.43
C PRO A 93 -2.60 -38.22 16.02
N VAL A 94 -3.20 -37.23 16.70
CA VAL A 94 -4.55 -37.30 17.26
C VAL A 94 -5.62 -37.36 16.16
N ILE A 95 -5.50 -36.57 15.10
CA ILE A 95 -6.47 -36.60 14.00
C ILE A 95 -6.34 -37.87 13.17
N LYS A 96 -5.11 -38.34 12.92
CA LYS A 96 -4.87 -39.62 12.26
C LYS A 96 -5.46 -40.80 13.05
N ARG A 97 -5.43 -40.72 14.39
CA ARG A 97 -5.98 -41.74 15.26
C ARG A 97 -7.51 -41.74 15.30
N VAL A 98 -8.13 -40.55 15.38
CA VAL A 98 -9.60 -40.40 15.41
C VAL A 98 -10.22 -40.84 14.08
N VAL A 99 -9.64 -40.42 12.97
CA VAL A 99 -10.09 -40.79 11.62
C VAL A 99 -9.96 -42.33 11.46
N ARG A 100 -8.83 -42.95 11.88
CA ARG A 100 -8.64 -44.39 11.76
C ARG A 100 -9.61 -45.19 12.61
N ILE A 101 -10.03 -44.70 13.78
CA ILE A 101 -10.98 -45.38 14.66
C ILE A 101 -12.42 -45.23 14.13
N LYS A 102 -12.79 -44.08 13.66
CA LYS A 102 -14.16 -43.76 13.23
C LYS A 102 -14.55 -44.44 11.91
N TYR A 103 -13.60 -44.70 11.02
CA TYR A 103 -13.87 -45.25 9.68
C TYR A 103 -13.56 -46.74 9.53
N ARG A 104 -13.17 -47.42 10.63
CA ARG A 104 -12.73 -48.82 10.55
C ARG A 104 -13.86 -49.81 10.29
N ASN A 105 -15.13 -49.49 10.59
CA ASN A 105 -16.22 -50.47 10.61
C ASN A 105 -17.54 -50.05 9.93
N ASP A 106 -17.57 -48.93 9.17
CA ASP A 106 -18.81 -48.47 8.53
C ASP A 106 -18.68 -48.47 6.99
N PRO A 107 -19.35 -49.40 6.30
CA PRO A 107 -19.33 -49.46 4.83
C PRO A 107 -19.98 -48.20 4.17
N PHE A 108 -20.84 -47.48 4.90
CA PHE A 108 -21.47 -46.25 4.44
C PHE A 108 -20.45 -45.09 4.39
N MET A 109 -19.42 -45.11 5.23
CA MET A 109 -18.40 -44.06 5.27
C MET A 109 -17.32 -44.17 4.17
N LEU A 110 -17.18 -45.36 3.55
CA LEU A 110 -16.32 -45.51 2.37
C LEU A 110 -16.84 -44.66 1.18
N THR A 111 -18.16 -44.44 1.07
CA THR A 111 -18.77 -43.58 0.06
C THR A 111 -18.59 -42.11 0.40
N VAL A 112 -18.67 -41.73 1.67
CA VAL A 112 -18.49 -40.36 2.14
C VAL A 112 -17.04 -39.89 2.05
N THR A 113 -16.06 -40.81 2.35
CA THR A 113 -14.64 -40.49 2.17
C THR A 113 -14.26 -40.37 0.70
N GLY A 114 -14.91 -41.13 -0.19
CA GLY A 114 -14.75 -40.96 -1.65
C GLY A 114 -15.25 -39.59 -2.13
N ILE A 115 -16.40 -39.15 -1.61
CA ILE A 115 -16.99 -37.84 -1.94
C ILE A 115 -16.18 -36.71 -1.29
N ALA A 116 -15.75 -36.84 -0.05
CA ALA A 116 -14.93 -35.84 0.62
C ALA A 116 -13.53 -35.71 -0.02
N GLY A 117 -12.93 -36.83 -0.43
CA GLY A 117 -11.69 -36.85 -1.18
C GLY A 117 -11.83 -36.24 -2.57
N ALA A 118 -12.95 -36.48 -3.25
CA ALA A 118 -13.26 -35.87 -4.55
C ALA A 118 -13.52 -34.36 -4.43
N ILE A 119 -14.22 -33.91 -3.39
CA ILE A 119 -14.45 -32.48 -3.11
C ILE A 119 -13.14 -31.79 -2.75
N LEU A 120 -12.29 -32.41 -1.94
CA LEU A 120 -10.98 -31.87 -1.59
C LEU A 120 -10.06 -31.78 -2.82
N GLY A 121 -10.08 -32.81 -3.69
CA GLY A 121 -9.37 -32.82 -4.95
C GLY A 121 -9.88 -31.77 -5.94
N LEU A 122 -11.20 -31.53 -6.00
CA LEU A 122 -11.82 -30.50 -6.81
C LEU A 122 -11.47 -29.09 -6.32
N VAL A 123 -11.45 -28.86 -5.02
CA VAL A 123 -11.07 -27.57 -4.43
C VAL A 123 -9.59 -27.28 -4.66
N ILE A 124 -8.72 -28.28 -4.54
CA ILE A 124 -7.29 -28.13 -4.83
C ILE A 124 -7.06 -27.93 -6.33
N GLY A 125 -7.79 -28.61 -7.20
CA GLY A 125 -7.71 -28.46 -8.65
C GLY A 125 -8.25 -27.12 -9.16
N LEU A 126 -9.15 -26.45 -8.44
CA LEU A 126 -9.68 -25.13 -8.79
C LEU A 126 -8.78 -23.98 -8.32
N LEU A 127 -7.86 -24.25 -7.39
CA LEU A 127 -6.92 -23.29 -6.81
C LEU A 127 -5.52 -23.36 -7.46
N LEU A 128 -5.30 -24.32 -8.34
CA LEU A 128 -4.10 -24.43 -9.19
C LEU A 128 -4.38 -23.93 -10.59
#